data_19b52340bf543a3c340ae5ca7f8cfc69
#
_entry.id   19b52340bf543a3c340ae5ca7f8cfc69
#
_cell.length_a   1.000
_cell.length_b   1.000
_cell.length_c   1.000
_cell.angle_alpha   90.00
_cell.angle_beta   90.00
_cell.angle_gamma   90.00
#
_symmetry.space_group_name_H-M   'P 1'
#
loop_
_entity.id
_entity.type
_entity.pdbx_description
1 polymer ?
#
loop_
_entity_poly.entity_id
_entity_poly.type
_entity_poly.pdbx_seq_one_letter_code
_entity_poly.pdbx_strand_id
1 'polypeptide(L)'
;MTLQRWAAVTAFSAIMLGLSACGGDEPAAPPPAPQAVSADAVGHYCGMMLKDHAGPKGQIFVKGRAAPVWFSSIKQVFAYTRLPEEPKGLAALYVNDMAAAGPDGAADPKAWVDAREAFYVIGSSFLGGMGAEDAMPFSDQTRALAFAQAHGGRVVRFADVPEDYVFAQ
;
A
#
# COMPACT_ATOMS: atom_id res chain seq x y z
N MET A 1 48.62 -45.48 -66.33
CA MET A 1 48.14 -46.25 -65.20
C MET A 1 48.67 -45.65 -63.92
N THR A 2 47.98 -44.69 -63.34
CA THR A 2 48.28 -44.18 -61.99
C THR A 2 46.99 -43.61 -61.41
N LEU A 3 46.51 -44.25 -60.37
CA LEU A 3 45.34 -43.85 -59.60
C LEU A 3 45.72 -42.68 -58.70
N GLN A 4 44.97 -41.59 -58.83
CA GLN A 4 45.10 -40.43 -57.91
C GLN A 4 43.94 -40.46 -56.95
N ARG A 5 44.27 -40.74 -55.64
CA ARG A 5 43.31 -40.77 -54.55
C ARG A 5 43.12 -39.32 -54.05
N TRP A 6 41.92 -38.78 -54.15
CA TRP A 6 41.55 -37.54 -53.55
C TRP A 6 40.97 -37.77 -52.19
N ALA A 7 41.63 -37.25 -51.17
CA ALA A 7 41.13 -37.25 -49.80
C ALA A 7 40.29 -35.99 -49.57
N ALA A 8 39.02 -36.24 -49.33
CA ALA A 8 38.10 -35.18 -48.92
C ALA A 8 38.23 -34.91 -47.43
N VAL A 9 38.65 -33.67 -47.09
CA VAL A 9 38.69 -33.18 -45.72
C VAL A 9 37.35 -32.47 -45.44
N THR A 10 36.50 -33.12 -44.68
CA THR A 10 35.25 -32.49 -44.16
C THR A 10 35.56 -31.67 -42.94
N ALA A 11 35.55 -30.35 -43.07
CA ALA A 11 35.61 -29.42 -41.93
C ALA A 11 34.24 -29.37 -41.23
N PHE A 12 34.19 -29.87 -40.03
CA PHE A 12 33.01 -29.83 -39.15
C PHE A 12 33.04 -28.48 -38.41
N SER A 13 32.31 -27.50 -38.92
CA SER A 13 32.12 -26.20 -38.22
C SER A 13 31.08 -26.37 -37.10
N ALA A 14 31.57 -26.44 -35.86
CA ALA A 14 30.73 -26.40 -34.68
C ALA A 14 30.25 -24.95 -34.45
N ILE A 15 28.97 -24.66 -34.77
CA ILE A 15 28.32 -23.41 -34.45
C ILE A 15 27.92 -23.50 -32.96
N MET A 16 28.68 -22.82 -32.10
CA MET A 16 28.28 -22.54 -30.72
C MET A 16 27.19 -21.46 -30.73
N LEU A 17 25.91 -21.85 -30.65
CA LEU A 17 24.83 -20.93 -30.30
C LEU A 17 24.99 -20.55 -28.81
N GLY A 18 25.57 -19.38 -28.57
CA GLY A 18 25.54 -18.76 -27.25
C GLY A 18 24.10 -18.34 -26.91
N LEU A 19 23.40 -19.09 -26.08
CA LEU A 19 22.19 -18.60 -25.41
C LEU A 19 22.63 -17.52 -24.40
N SER A 20 22.61 -16.27 -24.85
CA SER A 20 22.62 -15.12 -23.93
C SER A 20 21.26 -15.05 -23.26
N ALA A 21 21.11 -15.75 -22.12
CA ALA A 21 20.00 -15.52 -21.20
C ALA A 21 20.23 -14.16 -20.54
N CYS A 22 19.87 -13.06 -21.23
CA CYS A 22 19.65 -11.77 -20.58
C CYS A 22 18.36 -11.91 -19.77
N GLY A 23 18.50 -12.35 -18.52
CA GLY A 23 17.52 -12.05 -17.49
C GLY A 23 17.65 -10.57 -17.16
N GLY A 24 17.09 -9.70 -17.98
CA GLY A 24 16.91 -8.31 -17.63
C GLY A 24 15.88 -8.26 -16.50
N ASP A 25 16.28 -7.74 -15.34
CA ASP A 25 15.32 -7.25 -14.35
C ASP A 25 14.48 -6.18 -15.06
N GLU A 26 13.29 -6.54 -15.47
CA GLU A 26 12.33 -5.59 -15.99
C GLU A 26 12.06 -4.57 -14.89
N PRO A 27 12.22 -3.25 -15.13
CA PRO A 27 12.01 -2.26 -14.12
C PRO A 27 10.63 -2.46 -13.51
N ALA A 28 10.55 -2.63 -12.19
CA ALA A 28 9.28 -2.81 -11.51
C ALA A 28 8.33 -1.67 -11.91
N ALA A 29 7.14 -2.00 -12.40
CA ALA A 29 6.14 -1.00 -12.76
C ALA A 29 5.91 -0.06 -11.55
N PRO A 30 5.73 1.24 -11.79
CA PRO A 30 5.47 2.17 -10.70
C PRO A 30 4.21 1.74 -9.93
N PRO A 31 4.17 2.00 -8.60
CA PRO A 31 3.01 1.65 -7.80
C PRO A 31 1.74 2.34 -8.33
N PRO A 32 0.57 1.66 -8.30
CA PRO A 32 -0.68 2.28 -8.69
C PRO A 32 -0.93 3.57 -7.92
N ALA A 33 -1.41 4.62 -8.60
CA ALA A 33 -1.81 5.86 -7.94
C ALA A 33 -3.07 5.64 -7.08
N PRO A 34 -3.26 6.44 -6.01
CA PRO A 34 -4.47 6.36 -5.20
C PRO A 34 -5.72 6.69 -6.03
N GLN A 35 -6.81 6.01 -5.76
CA GLN A 35 -8.10 6.21 -6.42
C GLN A 35 -9.04 6.99 -5.53
N ALA A 36 -9.94 7.77 -6.15
CA ALA A 36 -11.06 8.37 -5.43
C ALA A 36 -12.00 7.26 -4.92
N VAL A 37 -12.57 7.46 -3.73
CA VAL A 37 -13.57 6.52 -3.18
C VAL A 37 -14.79 6.52 -4.09
N SER A 38 -15.10 5.37 -4.70
CA SER A 38 -16.29 5.22 -5.53
C SER A 38 -17.55 5.20 -4.68
N ALA A 39 -18.70 5.56 -5.28
CA ALA A 39 -19.97 5.63 -4.55
C ALA A 39 -20.44 4.28 -3.97
N ASP A 40 -19.95 3.19 -4.55
CA ASP A 40 -20.23 1.80 -4.20
C ASP A 40 -19.09 1.12 -3.41
N ALA A 41 -18.03 1.88 -3.05
CA ALA A 41 -16.93 1.34 -2.29
C ALA A 41 -17.38 0.85 -0.91
N VAL A 42 -17.05 -0.40 -0.59
CA VAL A 42 -17.36 -1.06 0.69
C VAL A 42 -16.09 -1.35 1.47
N GLY A 43 -16.14 -1.16 2.78
CA GLY A 43 -15.04 -1.50 3.67
C GLY A 43 -14.85 -3.02 3.77
N HIS A 44 -13.60 -3.48 3.62
CA HIS A 44 -13.22 -4.89 3.53
C HIS A 44 -13.73 -5.71 4.74
N TYR A 45 -13.55 -5.20 5.94
CA TYR A 45 -13.94 -5.92 7.16
C TYR A 45 -15.37 -5.59 7.63
N CYS A 46 -15.82 -4.34 7.45
CA CYS A 46 -17.12 -3.94 7.95
C CYS A 46 -18.29 -4.21 6.96
N GLY A 47 -17.99 -4.39 5.65
CA GLY A 47 -19.01 -4.60 4.62
C GLY A 47 -19.95 -3.42 4.38
N MET A 48 -19.68 -2.25 5.00
CA MET A 48 -20.50 -1.05 4.89
C MET A 48 -19.94 -0.10 3.84
N MET A 49 -20.78 0.76 3.29
CA MET A 49 -20.37 1.75 2.29
C MET A 49 -19.46 2.81 2.93
N LEU A 50 -18.30 3.07 2.33
CA LEU A 50 -17.33 4.02 2.88
C LEU A 50 -17.87 5.43 3.01
N LYS A 51 -18.76 5.85 2.11
CA LYS A 51 -19.38 7.19 2.12
C LYS A 51 -20.22 7.48 3.38
N ASP A 52 -20.70 6.43 4.04
CA ASP A 52 -21.55 6.54 5.22
C ASP A 52 -20.75 6.69 6.53
N HIS A 53 -19.41 6.65 6.43
CA HIS A 53 -18.49 6.77 7.56
C HIS A 53 -17.67 8.05 7.45
N ALA A 54 -17.64 8.82 8.51
CA ALA A 54 -16.72 9.96 8.67
C ALA A 54 -15.27 9.47 8.89
N GLY A 55 -14.33 10.42 8.98
CA GLY A 55 -12.92 10.15 9.28
C GLY A 55 -12.11 9.59 8.09
N PRO A 56 -10.80 9.36 8.32
CA PRO A 56 -9.89 8.93 7.26
C PRO A 56 -10.19 7.52 6.77
N LYS A 57 -9.95 7.31 5.48
CA LYS A 57 -10.09 6.03 4.79
C LYS A 57 -8.73 5.49 4.38
N GLY A 58 -8.67 4.19 4.14
CA GLY A 58 -7.52 3.53 3.58
C GLY A 58 -7.84 2.78 2.30
N GLN A 59 -6.83 2.63 1.44
CA GLN A 59 -6.88 1.78 0.27
C GLN A 59 -5.58 1.01 0.10
N ILE A 60 -5.69 -0.27 -0.20
CA ILE A 60 -4.55 -1.15 -0.44
C ILE A 60 -4.67 -1.80 -1.81
N PHE A 61 -3.63 -1.62 -2.63
CA PHE A 61 -3.50 -2.30 -3.91
C PHE A 61 -2.73 -3.60 -3.71
N VAL A 62 -3.36 -4.71 -4.04
CA VAL A 62 -2.76 -6.04 -4.01
C VAL A 62 -2.28 -6.40 -5.42
N LYS A 63 -1.07 -6.92 -5.55
CA LYS A 63 -0.53 -7.36 -6.85
C LYS A 63 -1.50 -8.33 -7.52
N GLY A 64 -1.75 -8.11 -8.81
CA GLY A 64 -2.68 -8.94 -9.60
C GLY A 64 -4.17 -8.62 -9.42
N ARG A 65 -4.53 -7.61 -8.60
CA ARG A 65 -5.91 -7.11 -8.50
C ARG A 65 -6.04 -5.75 -9.15
N ALA A 66 -7.08 -5.54 -9.95
CA ALA A 66 -7.33 -4.27 -10.65
C ALA A 66 -7.88 -3.18 -9.72
N ALA A 67 -8.70 -3.56 -8.74
CA ALA A 67 -9.32 -2.63 -7.81
C ALA A 67 -8.64 -2.69 -6.43
N PRO A 68 -8.55 -1.55 -5.71
CA PRO A 68 -8.03 -1.54 -4.35
C PRO A 68 -8.99 -2.22 -3.37
N VAL A 69 -8.43 -2.68 -2.26
CA VAL A 69 -9.17 -3.07 -1.06
C VAL A 69 -9.40 -1.82 -0.23
N TRP A 70 -10.65 -1.57 0.17
CA TRP A 70 -11.05 -0.36 0.88
C TRP A 70 -11.22 -0.58 2.38
N PHE A 71 -10.89 0.44 3.16
CA PHE A 71 -11.00 0.41 4.62
C PHE A 71 -11.67 1.69 5.13
N SER A 72 -12.65 1.52 6.02
CA SER A 72 -13.35 2.60 6.70
C SER A 72 -12.63 3.12 7.96
N SER A 73 -11.54 2.48 8.37
CA SER A 73 -10.72 2.79 9.55
C SER A 73 -9.25 2.54 9.24
N ILE A 74 -8.38 3.37 9.82
CA ILE A 74 -6.92 3.22 9.66
C ILE A 74 -6.38 2.03 10.46
N LYS A 75 -6.98 1.69 11.62
CA LYS A 75 -6.67 0.45 12.34
C LYS A 75 -6.85 -0.79 11.45
N GLN A 76 -7.86 -0.79 10.59
CA GLN A 76 -8.09 -1.90 9.64
C GLN A 76 -6.99 -2.00 8.58
N VAL A 77 -6.41 -0.87 8.14
CA VAL A 77 -5.23 -0.88 7.24
C VAL A 77 -4.05 -1.56 7.92
N PHE A 78 -3.77 -1.23 9.17
CA PHE A 78 -2.70 -1.90 9.93
C PHE A 78 -3.00 -3.39 10.11
N ALA A 79 -4.22 -3.75 10.49
CA ALA A 79 -4.64 -5.14 10.67
C ALA A 79 -4.41 -5.95 9.38
N TYR A 80 -4.86 -5.44 8.24
CA TYR A 80 -4.67 -6.11 6.95
C TYR A 80 -3.20 -6.40 6.63
N THR A 81 -2.29 -5.49 6.96
CA THR A 81 -0.87 -5.70 6.69
C THR A 81 -0.21 -6.73 7.61
N ARG A 82 -0.80 -7.03 8.77
CA ARG A 82 -0.24 -7.89 9.83
C ARG A 82 -0.87 -9.27 9.88
N LEU A 83 -2.17 -9.38 9.63
CA LEU A 83 -2.89 -10.66 9.67
C LEU A 83 -2.29 -11.67 8.69
N PRO A 84 -1.99 -12.91 9.13
CA PRO A 84 -1.32 -13.91 8.30
C PRO A 84 -2.16 -14.38 7.11
N GLU A 85 -3.48 -14.35 7.23
CA GLU A 85 -4.44 -14.72 6.18
C GLU A 85 -4.53 -13.72 5.03
N GLU A 86 -4.10 -12.48 5.25
CA GLU A 86 -4.18 -11.45 4.23
C GLU A 86 -3.00 -11.49 3.23
N PRO A 87 -3.22 -11.11 1.96
CA PRO A 87 -2.18 -11.10 0.94
C PRO A 87 -0.96 -10.26 1.33
N LYS A 88 0.25 -10.81 1.14
CA LYS A 88 1.51 -10.09 1.42
C LYS A 88 2.09 -9.35 0.21
N GLY A 89 1.62 -9.67 -0.99
CA GLY A 89 2.03 -8.98 -2.23
C GLY A 89 1.32 -7.63 -2.39
N LEU A 90 1.68 -6.64 -1.57
CA LEU A 90 1.06 -5.31 -1.62
C LEU A 90 1.83 -4.41 -2.59
N ALA A 91 1.13 -3.84 -3.59
CA ALA A 91 1.69 -2.94 -4.59
C ALA A 91 1.74 -1.49 -4.10
N ALA A 92 0.70 -1.03 -3.40
CA ALA A 92 0.63 0.30 -2.79
C ALA A 92 -0.32 0.30 -1.60
N LEU A 93 -0.08 1.19 -0.65
CA LEU A 93 -0.93 1.44 0.50
C LEU A 93 -1.10 2.95 0.66
N TYR A 94 -2.35 3.42 0.71
CA TYR A 94 -2.64 4.82 0.90
C TYR A 94 -3.66 5.02 2.03
N VAL A 95 -3.49 6.14 2.74
CA VAL A 95 -4.43 6.62 3.75
C VAL A 95 -4.78 8.07 3.47
N ASN A 96 -5.98 8.52 3.86
CA ASN A 96 -6.31 9.94 3.72
C ASN A 96 -5.36 10.78 4.56
N ASP A 97 -4.91 11.89 4.00
CA ASP A 97 -4.07 12.87 4.70
C ASP A 97 -4.93 13.84 5.50
N MET A 98 -4.93 13.71 6.82
CA MET A 98 -5.66 14.62 7.71
C MET A 98 -5.00 15.99 7.84
N ALA A 99 -3.79 16.20 7.30
CA ALA A 99 -3.22 17.52 7.15
C ALA A 99 -4.04 18.41 6.18
N ALA A 100 -4.78 17.80 5.26
CA ALA A 100 -5.68 18.47 4.33
C ALA A 100 -7.16 18.42 4.77
N ALA A 101 -7.44 18.01 6.01
CA ALA A 101 -8.81 17.95 6.53
C ALA A 101 -9.51 19.32 6.50
N GLY A 102 -10.81 19.31 6.23
CA GLY A 102 -11.64 20.48 6.27
C GLY A 102 -11.78 21.08 7.69
N PRO A 103 -12.39 22.27 7.81
CA PRO A 103 -12.59 22.92 9.12
C PRO A 103 -13.47 22.11 10.07
N ASP A 104 -14.30 21.25 9.56
CA ASP A 104 -15.15 20.31 10.28
C ASP A 104 -14.44 19.02 10.71
N GLY A 105 -13.13 18.89 10.41
CA GLY A 105 -12.34 17.70 10.66
C GLY A 105 -12.60 16.55 9.68
N ALA A 106 -13.39 16.77 8.62
CA ALA A 106 -13.63 15.76 7.60
C ALA A 106 -12.39 15.57 6.72
N ALA A 107 -12.06 14.31 6.42
CA ALA A 107 -10.97 13.98 5.51
C ALA A 107 -11.29 14.48 4.09
N ASP A 108 -10.31 15.11 3.43
CA ASP A 108 -10.42 15.40 2.00
C ASP A 108 -10.36 14.07 1.22
N PRO A 109 -11.42 13.71 0.46
CA PRO A 109 -11.47 12.45 -0.29
C PRO A 109 -10.45 12.34 -1.41
N LYS A 110 -9.74 13.42 -1.73
CA LYS A 110 -8.69 13.49 -2.75
C LYS A 110 -7.28 13.55 -2.18
N ALA A 111 -7.14 13.84 -0.88
CA ALA A 111 -5.85 13.93 -0.23
C ALA A 111 -5.42 12.55 0.29
N TRP A 112 -4.43 11.97 -0.36
CA TRP A 112 -3.86 10.66 -0.04
C TRP A 112 -2.36 10.77 0.18
N VAL A 113 -1.86 10.01 1.16
CA VAL A 113 -0.43 9.85 1.44
C VAL A 113 -0.09 8.35 1.46
N ASP A 114 1.12 7.99 1.05
CA ASP A 114 1.60 6.62 1.24
C ASP A 114 1.57 6.28 2.73
N ALA A 115 0.92 5.19 3.06
CA ALA A 115 0.71 4.80 4.45
C ALA A 115 2.02 4.57 5.21
N ARG A 116 3.09 4.14 4.53
CA ARG A 116 4.40 3.89 5.14
C ARG A 116 5.16 5.18 5.42
N GLU A 117 4.84 6.27 4.70
CA GLU A 117 5.47 7.58 4.83
C GLU A 117 4.73 8.50 5.80
N ALA A 118 3.47 8.21 6.09
CA ALA A 118 2.64 9.02 6.98
C ALA A 118 3.13 9.00 8.44
N PHE A 119 2.75 10.04 9.15
CA PHE A 119 2.79 10.14 10.62
C PHE A 119 1.41 9.83 11.18
N TYR A 120 1.33 9.06 12.24
CA TYR A 120 0.06 8.65 12.84
C TYR A 120 -0.06 9.17 14.26
N VAL A 121 -1.17 9.80 14.59
CA VAL A 121 -1.54 10.04 15.98
C VAL A 121 -2.40 8.89 16.45
N ILE A 122 -1.94 8.19 17.50
CA ILE A 122 -2.63 7.06 18.13
C ILE A 122 -2.92 7.40 19.59
N GLY A 123 -4.00 6.85 20.16
CA GLY A 123 -4.41 7.11 21.56
C GLY A 123 -4.97 8.52 21.74
N SER A 124 -5.51 9.15 20.72
CA SER A 124 -6.20 10.45 20.83
C SER A 124 -7.65 10.26 21.23
N SER A 125 -8.29 11.35 21.67
CA SER A 125 -9.73 11.38 21.94
C SER A 125 -10.61 11.41 20.68
N PHE A 126 -10.00 11.46 19.51
CA PHE A 126 -10.73 11.49 18.24
C PHE A 126 -11.27 10.10 17.89
N LEU A 127 -12.56 10.02 17.57
CA LEU A 127 -13.21 8.80 17.15
C LEU A 127 -13.24 8.75 15.62
N GLY A 128 -12.83 7.61 15.06
CA GLY A 128 -12.95 7.33 13.64
C GLY A 128 -14.40 7.14 13.18
N GLY A 129 -14.57 6.90 11.89
CA GLY A 129 -15.88 6.78 11.26
C GLY A 129 -16.78 5.65 11.78
N MET A 130 -16.20 4.71 12.52
CA MET A 130 -16.93 3.62 13.18
C MET A 130 -17.32 3.95 14.64
N GLY A 131 -17.10 5.17 15.10
CA GLY A 131 -17.39 5.59 16.48
C GLY A 131 -16.41 5.01 17.51
N ALA A 132 -15.32 4.40 17.08
CA ALA A 132 -14.24 3.88 17.92
C ALA A 132 -12.96 4.67 17.73
N GLU A 133 -12.04 4.53 18.67
CA GLU A 133 -10.69 5.11 18.54
C GLU A 133 -10.01 4.62 17.26
N ASP A 134 -9.44 5.54 16.49
CA ASP A 134 -8.71 5.24 15.27
C ASP A 134 -7.38 6.03 15.21
N ALA A 135 -6.47 5.59 14.36
CA ALA A 135 -5.24 6.31 14.08
C ALA A 135 -5.51 7.44 13.08
N MET A 136 -4.95 8.62 13.35
CA MET A 136 -5.11 9.79 12.49
C MET A 136 -3.84 10.00 11.67
N PRO A 137 -3.88 9.80 10.32
CA PRO A 137 -2.71 9.89 9.44
C PRO A 137 -2.49 11.32 8.96
N PHE A 138 -1.21 11.73 8.89
CA PHE A 138 -0.76 13.03 8.42
C PHE A 138 0.45 12.88 7.52
N SER A 139 0.52 13.63 6.43
CA SER A 139 1.72 13.76 5.61
C SER A 139 2.79 14.61 6.28
N ASP A 140 2.40 15.51 7.19
CA ASP A 140 3.24 16.49 7.86
C ASP A 140 3.36 16.23 9.36
N GLN A 141 4.59 16.12 9.86
CA GLN A 141 4.86 15.83 11.27
C GLN A 141 4.39 16.96 12.20
N THR A 142 4.53 18.21 11.78
CA THR A 142 4.12 19.36 12.59
C THR A 142 2.61 19.37 12.79
N ARG A 143 1.85 19.01 11.74
CA ARG A 143 0.39 18.84 11.81
C ARG A 143 0.00 17.70 12.74
N ALA A 144 0.71 16.56 12.66
CA ALA A 144 0.48 15.43 13.56
C ALA A 144 0.74 15.80 15.03
N LEU A 145 1.82 16.51 15.31
CA LEU A 145 2.16 16.98 16.65
C LEU A 145 1.13 17.99 17.19
N ALA A 146 0.70 18.94 16.35
CA ALA A 146 -0.35 19.90 16.73
C ALA A 146 -1.67 19.20 17.04
N PHE A 147 -2.05 18.19 16.24
CA PHE A 147 -3.23 17.38 16.49
C PHE A 147 -3.12 16.60 17.83
N ALA A 148 -1.98 15.96 18.08
CA ALA A 148 -1.73 15.24 19.32
C ALA A 148 -1.78 16.17 20.54
N GLN A 149 -1.30 17.41 20.41
CA GLN A 149 -1.38 18.41 21.49
C GLN A 149 -2.84 18.81 21.78
N ALA A 150 -3.68 18.92 20.75
CA ALA A 150 -5.07 19.33 20.89
C ALA A 150 -6.01 18.19 21.36
N HIS A 151 -5.75 16.96 20.91
CA HIS A 151 -6.65 15.82 21.10
C HIS A 151 -6.06 14.69 21.93
N GLY A 152 -4.85 14.87 22.46
CA GLY A 152 -4.12 13.80 23.16
C GLY A 152 -3.51 12.79 22.20
N GLY A 153 -2.94 11.72 22.77
CA GLY A 153 -2.27 10.68 22.00
C GLY A 153 -0.80 10.99 21.75
N ARG A 154 -0.19 10.20 20.88
CA ARG A 154 1.22 10.33 20.50
C ARG A 154 1.44 10.09 19.01
N VAL A 155 2.46 10.73 18.47
CA VAL A 155 2.86 10.57 17.06
C VAL A 155 3.78 9.36 16.91
N VAL A 156 3.48 8.49 15.95
CA VAL A 156 4.28 7.30 15.61
C VAL A 156 4.42 7.17 14.09
N ARG A 157 5.38 6.37 13.63
CA ARG A 157 5.50 5.97 12.22
C ARG A 157 4.74 4.66 12.00
N PHE A 158 4.48 4.32 10.74
CA PHE A 158 3.77 3.10 10.34
C PHE A 158 4.33 1.83 11.00
N ALA A 159 5.66 1.70 10.99
CA ALA A 159 6.34 0.53 11.55
C ALA A 159 6.28 0.46 13.09
N ASP A 160 6.08 1.61 13.75
CA ASP A 160 6.12 1.75 15.21
C ASP A 160 4.72 1.69 15.86
N VAL A 161 3.66 1.51 15.07
CA VAL A 161 2.31 1.31 15.61
C VAL A 161 2.27 -0.02 16.37
N PRO A 162 1.94 -0.03 17.66
CA PRO A 162 1.93 -1.25 18.46
C PRO A 162 0.88 -2.25 18.00
N GLU A 163 1.17 -3.53 18.13
CA GLU A 163 0.25 -4.60 17.73
C GLU A 163 -0.98 -4.64 18.63
N ASP A 164 -0.80 -4.44 19.92
CA ASP A 164 -1.88 -4.34 20.90
C ASP A 164 -2.82 -3.17 20.62
N TYR A 165 -2.29 -2.03 20.14
CA TYR A 165 -3.12 -0.92 19.68
C TYR A 165 -4.03 -1.31 18.50
N VAL A 166 -3.51 -2.06 17.55
CA VAL A 166 -4.26 -2.45 16.34
C VAL A 166 -5.37 -3.45 16.66
N PHE A 167 -5.11 -4.41 17.54
CA PHE A 167 -6.00 -5.51 17.86
C PHE A 167 -6.74 -5.36 19.21
N ALA A 168 -6.57 -4.22 19.90
CA ALA A 168 -7.40 -3.89 21.06
C ALA A 168 -8.87 -3.79 20.65
N GLN A 169 -9.73 -4.49 21.39
CA GLN A 169 -11.19 -4.41 21.28
C GLN A 169 -11.75 -3.37 22.25
#